data_bead8d8e8658fa85911610e8169ddb7d
#
_entry.id   bead8d8e8658fa85911610e8169ddb7d
#
_cell.length_a   1.000
_cell.length_b   1.000
_cell.length_c   1.000
_cell.angle_alpha   90.00
_cell.angle_beta   90.00
_cell.angle_gamma   90.00
#
_symmetry.space_group_name_H-M   'P 1'
#
loop_
_entity.id
_entity.type
_entity.pdbx_description
1 polymer ?
#
loop_
_entity_poly.entity_id
_entity_poly.type
_entity_poly.pdbx_seq_one_letter_code
_entity_poly.pdbx_strand_id
1 'polypeptide(L)'
;MPIITKTFNYTGQLQLADLPAGANTLTLHIWGGAGGAGGPDSAGDGADGAAGHYVTVTDLDISSYAGSKSIAVAIGGGGKSGELAGNANGGANGQSVTQYSGGVGGNSGPVSVSGSGGGGGGATTVTLFESGQDF
;
A
#
# COMPACT_ATOMS: atom_id res chain seq x y z
N MET A 1 -20.69 22.97 -7.24
CA MET A 1 -19.32 22.60 -7.66
C MET A 1 -19.35 21.17 -8.18
N PRO A 2 -18.77 20.90 -9.35
CA PRO A 2 -18.65 19.53 -9.83
C PRO A 2 -17.70 18.73 -8.93
N ILE A 3 -18.02 17.47 -8.73
CA ILE A 3 -17.13 16.51 -8.06
C ILE A 3 -16.17 15.95 -9.11
N ILE A 4 -14.88 16.00 -8.85
CA ILE A 4 -13.87 15.40 -9.71
C ILE A 4 -13.25 14.23 -8.95
N THR A 5 -13.28 13.05 -9.55
CA THR A 5 -12.69 11.83 -8.98
C THR A 5 -11.42 11.46 -9.74
N LYS A 6 -10.34 11.16 -9.00
CA LYS A 6 -9.09 10.60 -9.54
C LYS A 6 -8.78 9.30 -8.82
N THR A 7 -8.35 8.29 -9.56
CA THR A 7 -7.93 7.00 -9.02
C THR A 7 -6.43 6.80 -9.25
N PHE A 8 -5.72 6.36 -8.21
CA PHE A 8 -4.30 6.06 -8.25
C PHE A 8 -4.09 4.57 -7.98
N ASN A 9 -3.39 3.89 -8.86
CA ASN A 9 -3.03 2.49 -8.71
C ASN A 9 -1.55 2.34 -8.35
N TYR A 10 -1.18 1.17 -7.83
CA TYR A 10 0.21 0.87 -7.53
C TYR A 10 1.08 0.92 -8.79
N THR A 11 2.13 1.72 -8.75
CA THR A 11 3.13 1.86 -9.83
C THR A 11 4.55 1.58 -9.36
N GLY A 12 4.76 1.44 -8.06
CA GLY A 12 6.09 1.39 -7.44
C GLY A 12 6.81 2.75 -7.41
N GLN A 13 6.11 3.83 -7.77
CA GLN A 13 6.65 5.20 -7.78
C GLN A 13 5.70 6.18 -7.12
N LEU A 14 6.25 7.32 -6.67
CA LEU A 14 5.46 8.45 -6.20
C LEU A 14 4.67 9.06 -7.36
N GLN A 15 3.38 9.30 -7.14
CA GLN A 15 2.49 9.92 -8.13
C GLN A 15 2.06 11.29 -7.62
N LEU A 16 2.15 12.29 -8.50
CA LEU A 16 1.75 13.66 -8.19
C LEU A 16 0.46 14.00 -8.96
N ALA A 17 -0.42 14.76 -8.35
CA ALA A 17 -1.59 15.28 -9.02
C ALA A 17 -1.98 16.64 -8.47
N ASP A 18 -2.27 17.55 -9.38
CA ASP A 18 -2.83 18.85 -9.01
C ASP A 18 -4.32 18.70 -8.70
N LEU A 19 -4.75 19.40 -7.68
CA LEU A 19 -6.16 19.55 -7.35
C LEU A 19 -6.78 20.68 -8.20
N PRO A 20 -8.07 20.58 -8.51
CA PRO A 20 -8.75 21.63 -9.26
C PRO A 20 -8.66 22.99 -8.55
N ALA A 21 -8.51 24.05 -9.32
CA ALA A 21 -8.57 25.41 -8.78
C ALA A 21 -9.93 25.62 -8.08
N GLY A 22 -9.89 26.18 -6.89
CA GLY A 22 -11.09 26.42 -6.08
C GLY A 22 -11.63 25.20 -5.33
N ALA A 23 -10.91 24.06 -5.32
CA ALA A 23 -11.26 22.93 -4.47
C ALA A 23 -11.15 23.34 -2.99
N ASN A 24 -12.23 23.14 -2.22
CA ASN A 24 -12.33 23.49 -0.81
C ASN A 24 -12.38 22.27 0.10
N THR A 25 -12.80 21.13 -0.45
CA THR A 25 -12.90 19.86 0.30
C THR A 25 -12.25 18.72 -0.48
N LEU A 26 -11.71 17.75 0.24
CA LEU A 26 -11.10 16.55 -0.29
C LEU A 26 -11.65 15.33 0.44
N THR A 27 -12.15 14.37 -0.32
CA THR A 27 -12.50 13.05 0.22
C THR A 27 -11.50 12.02 -0.30
N LEU A 28 -10.95 11.22 0.59
CA LEU A 28 -9.96 10.19 0.30
C LEU A 28 -10.50 8.80 0.64
N HIS A 29 -10.33 7.88 -0.27
CA HIS A 29 -10.50 6.45 -0.05
C HIS A 29 -9.14 5.78 -0.24
N ILE A 30 -8.58 5.22 0.83
CA ILE A 30 -7.19 4.75 0.86
C ILE A 30 -7.16 3.27 1.24
N TRP A 31 -6.50 2.46 0.41
CA TRP A 31 -6.23 1.05 0.69
C TRP A 31 -4.72 0.84 0.84
N GLY A 32 -4.32 0.17 1.89
CA GLY A 32 -2.96 -0.36 2.01
C GLY A 32 -2.76 -1.58 1.11
N GLY A 33 -1.52 -1.97 0.89
CA GLY A 33 -1.20 -3.22 0.19
C GLY A 33 -1.69 -4.45 0.96
N ALA A 34 -2.19 -5.46 0.26
CA ALA A 34 -2.55 -6.73 0.87
C ALA A 34 -1.30 -7.52 1.31
N GLY A 35 -1.43 -8.37 2.31
CA GLY A 35 -0.40 -9.34 2.65
C GLY A 35 -0.37 -10.50 1.63
N GLY A 36 0.77 -11.15 1.50
CA GLY A 36 0.93 -12.37 0.71
C GLY A 36 0.40 -13.61 1.46
N ALA A 37 -0.03 -14.63 0.73
CA ALA A 37 -0.42 -15.91 1.30
C ALA A 37 0.78 -16.66 1.91
N GLY A 38 0.54 -17.57 2.85
CA GLY A 38 1.53 -18.55 3.27
C GLY A 38 1.91 -19.48 2.12
N GLY A 39 3.11 -20.04 2.18
CA GLY A 39 3.55 -21.06 1.23
C GLY A 39 2.82 -22.38 1.47
N PRO A 40 2.56 -23.19 0.41
CA PRO A 40 1.96 -24.49 0.55
C PRO A 40 2.88 -25.49 1.25
N ASP A 41 2.31 -26.49 1.87
CA ASP A 41 3.02 -27.61 2.49
C ASP A 41 2.55 -28.97 1.93
N SER A 42 3.03 -30.05 2.51
CA SER A 42 2.66 -31.41 2.08
C SER A 42 1.19 -31.77 2.38
N ALA A 43 0.51 -30.98 3.22
CA ALA A 43 -0.88 -31.22 3.62
C ALA A 43 -1.88 -30.34 2.86
N GLY A 44 -1.41 -29.29 2.16
CA GLY A 44 -2.28 -28.40 1.38
C GLY A 44 -1.71 -27.00 1.16
N ASP A 45 -2.54 -26.11 0.69
CA ASP A 45 -2.24 -24.74 0.43
C ASP A 45 -2.03 -23.97 1.73
N GLY A 46 -1.17 -22.97 1.71
CA GLY A 46 -1.01 -22.04 2.82
C GLY A 46 -2.23 -21.16 3.02
N ALA A 47 -2.34 -20.54 4.19
CA ALA A 47 -3.42 -19.62 4.48
C ALA A 47 -3.36 -18.39 3.57
N ASP A 48 -4.52 -17.86 3.18
CA ASP A 48 -4.61 -16.64 2.38
C ASP A 48 -4.00 -15.44 3.10
N GLY A 49 -3.44 -14.53 2.31
CA GLY A 49 -2.99 -13.24 2.82
C GLY A 49 -4.15 -12.34 3.24
N ALA A 50 -3.94 -11.52 4.25
CA ALA A 50 -4.94 -10.57 4.68
C ALA A 50 -5.10 -9.42 3.67
N ALA A 51 -6.33 -8.92 3.50
CA ALA A 51 -6.58 -7.70 2.73
C ALA A 51 -5.88 -6.49 3.38
N GLY A 52 -5.47 -5.53 2.54
CA GLY A 52 -4.96 -4.26 3.03
C GLY A 52 -6.03 -3.48 3.80
N HIS A 53 -5.59 -2.70 4.79
CA HIS A 53 -6.50 -1.88 5.56
C HIS A 53 -7.09 -0.75 4.71
N TYR A 54 -8.38 -0.48 4.89
CA TYR A 54 -9.10 0.60 4.23
C TYR A 54 -9.39 1.74 5.18
N VAL A 55 -9.09 2.96 4.73
CA VAL A 55 -9.35 4.20 5.48
C VAL A 55 -10.09 5.18 4.57
N THR A 56 -11.09 5.84 5.13
CA THR A 56 -11.78 6.95 4.47
C THR A 56 -11.58 8.24 5.27
N VAL A 57 -11.24 9.32 4.57
CA VAL A 57 -11.27 10.68 5.10
C VAL A 57 -12.30 11.44 4.27
N THR A 58 -13.39 11.87 4.89
CA THR A 58 -14.49 12.57 4.23
C THR A 58 -14.44 14.07 4.53
N ASP A 59 -14.70 14.87 3.50
CA ASP A 59 -14.88 16.32 3.58
C ASP A 59 -13.76 17.04 4.34
N LEU A 60 -12.50 16.59 4.12
CA LEU A 60 -11.34 17.30 4.63
C LEU A 60 -11.34 18.72 4.08
N ASP A 61 -11.46 19.72 4.98
CA ASP A 61 -11.39 21.12 4.59
C ASP A 61 -9.95 21.49 4.19
N ILE A 62 -9.79 21.88 2.94
CA ILE A 62 -8.53 22.33 2.36
C ILE A 62 -8.58 23.79 1.92
N SER A 63 -9.57 24.54 2.36
CA SER A 63 -9.76 25.96 2.01
C SER A 63 -8.68 26.88 2.56
N SER A 64 -8.02 26.48 3.64
CA SER A 64 -6.92 27.23 4.28
C SER A 64 -5.64 27.31 3.45
N TYR A 65 -5.47 26.42 2.48
CA TYR A 65 -4.33 26.47 1.55
C TYR A 65 -4.58 27.57 0.52
N ALA A 66 -3.78 28.65 0.56
CA ALA A 66 -4.01 29.84 -0.24
C ALA A 66 -3.60 29.71 -1.71
N GLY A 67 -2.64 28.82 -2.02
CA GLY A 67 -2.10 28.61 -3.35
C GLY A 67 -2.78 27.49 -4.12
N SER A 68 -2.20 27.15 -5.27
CA SER A 68 -2.52 25.92 -5.98
C SER A 68 -2.17 24.71 -5.11
N LYS A 69 -3.05 23.74 -5.06
CA LYS A 69 -2.93 22.57 -4.20
C LYS A 69 -2.57 21.32 -5.01
N SER A 70 -1.67 20.51 -4.49
CA SER A 70 -1.30 19.24 -5.09
C SER A 70 -1.27 18.13 -4.05
N ILE A 71 -1.40 16.91 -4.50
CA ILE A 71 -1.21 15.72 -3.66
C ILE A 71 -0.08 14.85 -4.19
N ALA A 72 0.71 14.33 -3.26
CA ALA A 72 1.67 13.27 -3.52
C ALA A 72 1.12 11.95 -2.97
N VAL A 73 1.01 10.96 -3.82
CA VAL A 73 0.40 9.67 -3.51
C VAL A 73 1.43 8.56 -3.70
N ALA A 74 1.75 7.85 -2.62
CA ALA A 74 2.58 6.66 -2.66
C ALA A 74 1.71 5.44 -2.31
N ILE A 75 1.44 4.60 -3.28
CA ILE A 75 0.61 3.40 -3.10
C ILE A 75 1.47 2.25 -2.60
N GLY A 76 1.05 1.59 -1.54
CA GLY A 76 1.68 0.39 -1.02
C GLY A 76 1.44 -0.83 -1.90
N GLY A 77 2.51 -1.53 -2.24
CA GLY A 77 2.43 -2.79 -2.97
C GLY A 77 1.98 -3.95 -2.08
N GLY A 78 1.43 -5.00 -2.67
CA GLY A 78 1.12 -6.24 -1.96
C GLY A 78 2.37 -7.01 -1.56
N GLY A 79 2.31 -7.71 -0.43
CA GLY A 79 3.31 -8.70 -0.04
C GLY A 79 3.25 -9.92 -0.96
N LYS A 80 4.38 -10.60 -1.12
CA LYS A 80 4.45 -11.84 -1.90
C LYS A 80 4.14 -13.05 -1.03
N SER A 81 3.63 -14.08 -1.65
CA SER A 81 3.41 -15.37 -0.99
C SER A 81 4.73 -16.00 -0.54
N GLY A 82 4.66 -16.79 0.50
CA GLY A 82 5.76 -17.65 0.93
C GLY A 82 6.02 -18.77 -0.06
N GLU A 83 7.17 -19.44 0.07
CA GLU A 83 7.58 -20.53 -0.79
C GLU A 83 7.10 -21.90 -0.26
N LEU A 84 7.09 -22.88 -1.18
CA LEU A 84 6.77 -24.26 -0.90
C LEU A 84 7.69 -24.85 0.19
N ALA A 85 7.16 -25.79 0.97
CA ALA A 85 7.91 -26.54 1.96
C ALA A 85 9.22 -27.14 1.37
N GLY A 86 10.29 -26.98 2.11
CA GLY A 86 11.64 -27.41 1.69
C GLY A 86 12.50 -26.31 1.02
N ASN A 87 11.91 -25.22 0.54
CA ASN A 87 12.63 -24.05 -0.02
C ASN A 87 12.65 -22.81 0.87
N ALA A 88 12.08 -22.90 1.98
CA ALA A 88 12.32 -22.12 3.20
C ALA A 88 12.27 -20.60 3.19
N ASN A 89 12.14 -19.89 2.08
CA ASN A 89 12.13 -18.44 2.08
C ASN A 89 10.74 -17.86 2.36
N GLY A 90 10.66 -16.91 3.26
CA GLY A 90 9.45 -16.13 3.48
C GLY A 90 9.13 -15.23 2.27
N GLY A 91 7.86 -14.93 2.07
CA GLY A 91 7.41 -14.01 1.03
C GLY A 91 8.04 -12.62 1.21
N ALA A 92 8.46 -12.00 0.12
CA ALA A 92 8.99 -10.65 0.15
C ALA A 92 7.90 -9.65 0.59
N ASN A 93 8.32 -8.61 1.29
CA ASN A 93 7.44 -7.52 1.73
C ASN A 93 6.85 -6.75 0.54
N GLY A 94 5.65 -6.22 0.73
CA GLY A 94 5.07 -5.21 -0.14
C GLY A 94 5.87 -3.92 -0.06
N GLN A 95 6.31 -3.44 -1.20
CA GLN A 95 7.13 -2.23 -1.28
C GLN A 95 6.27 -0.97 -1.17
N SER A 96 6.84 0.07 -0.60
CA SER A 96 6.35 1.43 -0.69
C SER A 96 7.51 2.33 -1.08
N VAL A 97 7.27 3.36 -1.87
CA VAL A 97 8.29 4.38 -2.19
C VAL A 97 8.61 5.26 -0.98
N THR A 98 7.82 5.14 0.07
CA THR A 98 8.10 5.70 1.39
C THR A 98 8.77 4.65 2.28
N GLN A 99 9.15 5.02 3.50
CA GLN A 99 9.79 4.15 4.48
C GLN A 99 8.85 3.06 5.06
N TYR A 100 7.59 3.01 4.64
CA TYR A 100 6.54 2.17 5.23
C TYR A 100 6.27 0.91 4.42
N SER A 101 7.33 0.18 4.07
CA SER A 101 7.19 -1.16 3.47
C SER A 101 6.66 -2.16 4.50
N GLY A 102 5.99 -3.19 4.02
CA GLY A 102 5.53 -4.30 4.87
C GLY A 102 6.68 -5.12 5.45
N GLY A 103 6.39 -5.98 6.41
CA GLY A 103 7.35 -6.95 6.93
C GLY A 103 7.57 -8.11 5.95
N VAL A 104 8.77 -8.70 5.96
CA VAL A 104 9.03 -9.97 5.24
C VAL A 104 8.37 -11.13 5.97
N GLY A 105 7.96 -12.15 5.22
CA GLY A 105 7.43 -13.39 5.80
C GLY A 105 8.51 -14.19 6.53
N GLY A 106 8.09 -14.97 7.51
CA GLY A 106 9.01 -15.87 8.24
C GLY A 106 9.50 -17.02 7.35
N ASN A 107 10.75 -17.37 7.47
CA ASN A 107 11.32 -18.55 6.80
C ASN A 107 10.88 -19.83 7.52
N SER A 108 10.68 -20.90 6.76
CA SER A 108 10.64 -22.27 7.32
C SER A 108 12.04 -22.86 7.38
N GLY A 109 12.27 -23.81 8.27
CA GLY A 109 13.55 -24.52 8.33
C GLY A 109 13.80 -25.42 7.12
N PRO A 110 15.06 -25.73 6.76
CA PRO A 110 15.41 -26.50 5.56
C PRO A 110 14.92 -27.94 5.55
N VAL A 111 14.49 -28.44 6.71
CA VAL A 111 13.90 -29.79 6.86
C VAL A 111 12.43 -29.73 7.27
N SER A 112 11.82 -28.54 7.20
CA SER A 112 10.42 -28.36 7.59
C SER A 112 9.49 -28.91 6.54
N VAL A 113 8.44 -29.57 6.99
CA VAL A 113 7.31 -29.98 6.14
C VAL A 113 6.30 -28.84 5.95
N SER A 114 6.54 -27.70 6.61
CA SER A 114 5.66 -26.53 6.56
C SER A 114 6.18 -25.51 5.56
N GLY A 115 5.28 -24.89 4.83
CA GLY A 115 5.58 -23.75 3.97
C GLY A 115 6.01 -22.52 4.78
N SER A 116 6.63 -21.56 4.13
CA SER A 116 7.05 -20.29 4.73
C SER A 116 5.92 -19.26 4.81
N GLY A 117 6.06 -18.25 5.64
CA GLY A 117 5.07 -17.18 5.78
C GLY A 117 5.03 -16.24 4.58
N GLY A 118 3.87 -15.67 4.28
CA GLY A 118 3.74 -14.59 3.30
C GLY A 118 4.24 -13.25 3.84
N GLY A 119 4.67 -12.36 2.95
CA GLY A 119 5.10 -11.02 3.31
C GLY A 119 3.93 -10.07 3.60
N GLY A 120 4.13 -9.06 4.44
CA GLY A 120 3.14 -8.00 4.69
C GLY A 120 3.02 -7.02 3.54
N GLY A 121 1.87 -6.40 3.36
CA GLY A 121 1.66 -5.33 2.39
C GLY A 121 2.28 -4.01 2.82
N GLY A 122 2.66 -3.18 1.85
CA GLY A 122 3.18 -1.83 2.08
C GLY A 122 2.07 -0.83 2.41
N ALA A 123 2.41 0.24 3.11
CA ALA A 123 1.48 1.31 3.41
C ALA A 123 1.27 2.25 2.22
N THR A 124 0.05 2.74 2.07
CA THR A 124 -0.30 3.83 1.16
C THR A 124 -0.30 5.13 1.95
N THR A 125 0.34 6.16 1.41
CA THR A 125 0.38 7.50 1.98
C THR A 125 -0.12 8.54 0.97
N VAL A 126 -0.78 9.56 1.49
CA VAL A 126 -1.23 10.73 0.73
C VAL A 126 -0.77 11.98 1.48
N THR A 127 -0.01 12.83 0.80
CA THR A 127 0.48 14.09 1.33
C THR A 127 -0.13 15.24 0.52
N LEU A 128 -0.79 16.16 1.21
CA LEU A 128 -1.29 17.41 0.62
C LEU A 128 -0.24 18.51 0.82
N PHE A 129 0.01 19.28 -0.23
CA PHE A 129 0.95 20.40 -0.19
C PHE A 129 0.53 21.52 -1.15
N GLU A 130 1.07 22.71 -0.95
CA GLU A 130 0.93 23.80 -1.91
C GLU A 130 1.90 23.61 -3.07
N SER A 131 1.42 23.78 -4.30
CA SER A 131 2.25 23.63 -5.50
C SER A 131 3.43 24.60 -5.45
N GLY A 132 4.63 24.05 -5.69
CA GLY A 132 5.88 24.80 -5.62
C GLY A 132 6.61 24.71 -4.28
N GLN A 133 6.09 23.94 -3.31
CA GLN A 133 6.81 23.57 -2.09
C GLN A 133 7.45 22.19 -2.24
N ASP A 134 8.66 22.03 -1.71
CA ASP A 134 9.31 20.72 -1.58
C ASP A 134 8.64 19.92 -0.44
N PHE A 135 8.46 18.64 -0.64
CA PHE A 135 7.85 17.70 0.34
C PHE A 135 8.79 16.50 0.63
#